data_cc15e5131c62a27f6be12b1d640bb6fc
#
_entry.id   cc15e5131c62a27f6be12b1d640bb6fc
#
_cell.length_a   1.000
_cell.length_b   1.000
_cell.length_c   1.000
_cell.angle_alpha   90.00
_cell.angle_beta   90.00
_cell.angle_gamma   90.00
#
_symmetry.space_group_name_H-M   'P 1'
#
loop_
_entity.id
_entity.type
_entity.pdbx_description
1 polymer ?
#
loop_
_entity_poly.entity_id
_entity_poly.type
_entity_poly.pdbx_seq_one_letter_code
_entity_poly.pdbx_strand_id
1 'polypeptide(L)'
;EFAGKVKLIYIDPPYNTGGDANIFTYNNTFNHSTWLTFMKNRLTIARDFLSNDGFIAIAIDHYELGYLITLTDEIFGQENRLGIISVVNNPMGRNQAKYFSTVNDFMLVYSKNNEFAQFNNVILNGDFLNTFDCEDEQGKYKLQNFIRVGGGDANLKVNKQTFWYPIYVSPDFDKITLDKKENFFEIYPITSTGQERTWKLSKNSTEKILHELIAEKGSNGVISIMEKYRVEKGQKVPTIWSDKKYNANHNGIRLLEKIIGNKNFSFPKSLYTVLDTVKLLTGPNDIVLDFHAGSGTTGHAVLELNKEDGGKRQFIMVEQLTEHINVCNKRIEKVLGLNNLKSSFIYFELKKYNQSFIEQIENTKEAIELLQIWEQMKVKSFLNYNVDIKKQDEHIEEFKALTLAEQKQ
;
A
#
# COMPACT_ATOMS: atom_id res chain seq x y z
N GLU A 1 -1.58 -19.79 -11.03
CA GLU A 1 -1.82 -18.89 -12.17
C GLU A 1 -1.34 -17.45 -11.89
N PHE A 2 -1.49 -16.92 -10.66
CA PHE A 2 -1.13 -15.55 -10.31
C PHE A 2 0.25 -15.38 -9.65
N ALA A 3 0.99 -16.46 -9.43
CA ALA A 3 2.35 -16.40 -8.88
C ALA A 3 3.25 -15.48 -9.72
N GLY A 4 3.92 -14.54 -9.08
CA GLY A 4 4.80 -13.56 -9.72
C GLY A 4 4.10 -12.48 -10.56
N LYS A 5 2.76 -12.31 -10.46
CA LYS A 5 2.00 -11.37 -11.30
C LYS A 5 1.30 -10.24 -10.53
N VAL A 6 1.21 -10.34 -9.20
CA VAL A 6 0.53 -9.34 -8.38
C VAL A 6 1.45 -8.16 -8.15
N LYS A 7 0.99 -6.95 -8.50
CA LYS A 7 1.75 -5.72 -8.30
C LYS A 7 1.62 -5.17 -6.89
N LEU A 8 0.44 -5.22 -6.31
CA LEU A 8 0.18 -4.77 -4.95
C LEU A 8 -0.62 -5.80 -4.18
N ILE A 9 -0.14 -6.14 -3.00
CA ILE A 9 -0.94 -6.79 -1.97
C ILE A 9 -1.24 -5.73 -0.92
N TYR A 10 -2.53 -5.44 -0.69
CA TYR A 10 -3.00 -4.62 0.41
C TYR A 10 -3.81 -5.48 1.36
N ILE A 11 -3.45 -5.51 2.65
CA ILE A 11 -4.18 -6.29 3.64
C ILE A 11 -4.41 -5.51 4.93
N ASP A 12 -5.55 -5.81 5.55
CA ASP A 12 -5.98 -5.34 6.85
C ASP A 12 -6.26 -6.55 7.77
N PRO A 13 -5.20 -7.21 8.30
CA PRO A 13 -5.35 -8.42 9.11
C PRO A 13 -5.98 -8.10 10.48
N PRO A 14 -6.43 -9.10 11.26
CA PRO A 14 -6.81 -8.90 12.65
C PRO A 14 -5.70 -8.23 13.46
N TYR A 15 -6.02 -7.15 14.18
CA TYR A 15 -5.02 -6.34 14.91
C TYR A 15 -4.59 -6.92 16.26
N ASN A 16 -5.25 -7.99 16.70
CA ASN A 16 -4.97 -8.68 17.97
C ASN A 16 -5.06 -7.74 19.21
N THR A 17 -6.05 -6.89 19.23
CA THR A 17 -6.21 -5.84 20.26
C THR A 17 -6.73 -6.37 21.60
N GLY A 18 -7.05 -7.65 21.73
CA GLY A 18 -7.59 -8.26 22.96
C GLY A 18 -9.01 -7.80 23.32
N GLY A 19 -9.71 -7.12 22.40
CA GLY A 19 -11.07 -6.61 22.62
C GLY A 19 -12.12 -7.72 22.71
N ASP A 20 -13.28 -7.40 23.29
CA ASP A 20 -14.42 -8.32 23.47
C ASP A 20 -14.72 -9.11 22.18
N ALA A 21 -14.76 -10.43 22.30
CA ALA A 21 -15.12 -11.35 21.23
C ALA A 21 -16.51 -11.04 20.60
N ASN A 22 -17.35 -10.27 21.31
CA ASN A 22 -18.67 -9.83 20.86
C ASN A 22 -18.62 -8.65 19.86
N ILE A 23 -17.47 -7.98 19.72
CA ILE A 23 -17.30 -6.81 18.83
C ILE A 23 -16.70 -7.21 17.49
N PHE A 24 -15.93 -8.29 17.46
CA PHE A 24 -15.27 -8.79 16.27
C PHE A 24 -15.82 -10.16 15.87
N THR A 25 -16.21 -10.31 14.63
CA THR A 25 -16.68 -11.59 14.06
C THR A 25 -15.54 -12.60 13.83
N TYR A 26 -14.30 -12.21 14.09
CA TYR A 26 -13.10 -13.03 13.99
C TYR A 26 -12.30 -13.01 15.29
N ASN A 27 -11.42 -14.01 15.49
CA ASN A 27 -10.56 -14.07 16.67
C ASN A 27 -9.58 -12.89 16.70
N ASN A 28 -9.65 -12.08 17.74
CA ASN A 28 -8.81 -10.91 17.99
C ASN A 28 -8.05 -10.99 19.33
N THR A 29 -7.96 -12.20 19.89
CA THR A 29 -7.38 -12.50 21.20
C THR A 29 -6.32 -13.59 21.13
N PHE A 30 -5.50 -13.58 20.07
CA PHE A 30 -4.35 -14.46 19.96
C PHE A 30 -3.28 -14.11 20.97
N ASN A 31 -2.49 -15.08 21.46
CA ASN A 31 -1.19 -14.72 21.96
C ASN A 31 -0.27 -14.33 20.78
N HIS A 32 0.77 -13.52 21.04
CA HIS A 32 1.65 -13.00 20.00
C HIS A 32 2.25 -14.10 19.10
N SER A 33 2.67 -15.24 19.69
CA SER A 33 3.27 -16.34 18.92
C SER A 33 2.27 -16.99 17.95
N THR A 34 1.02 -17.16 18.37
CA THR A 34 -0.03 -17.72 17.51
C THR A 34 -0.39 -16.75 16.38
N TRP A 35 -0.50 -15.44 16.70
CA TRP A 35 -0.74 -14.41 15.70
C TRP A 35 0.40 -14.33 14.69
N LEU A 36 1.65 -14.38 15.14
CA LEU A 36 2.83 -14.39 14.26
C LEU A 36 2.84 -15.63 13.35
N THR A 37 2.49 -16.81 13.88
CA THR A 37 2.39 -18.04 13.08
C THR A 37 1.30 -17.90 12.01
N PHE A 38 0.15 -17.34 12.38
CA PHE A 38 -0.94 -17.05 11.46
C PHE A 38 -0.50 -16.11 10.34
N MET A 39 0.26 -15.05 10.65
CA MET A 39 0.77 -14.09 9.67
C MET A 39 1.92 -14.66 8.83
N LYS A 40 2.86 -15.40 9.44
CA LYS A 40 4.02 -15.98 8.74
C LYS A 40 3.61 -16.82 7.54
N ASN A 41 2.68 -17.73 7.73
CA ASN A 41 2.22 -18.62 6.66
C ASN A 41 1.63 -17.82 5.48
N ARG A 42 0.86 -16.77 5.76
CA ARG A 42 0.21 -15.94 4.75
C ARG A 42 1.22 -15.02 4.04
N LEU A 43 2.10 -14.38 4.78
CA LEU A 43 3.10 -13.46 4.22
C LEU A 43 4.14 -14.20 3.37
N THR A 44 4.52 -15.43 3.74
CA THR A 44 5.42 -16.26 2.92
C THR A 44 4.81 -16.55 1.56
N ILE A 45 3.56 -17.00 1.52
CA ILE A 45 2.84 -17.24 0.27
C ILE A 45 2.60 -15.93 -0.50
N ALA A 46 2.26 -14.84 0.20
CA ALA A 46 2.04 -13.53 -0.40
C ALA A 46 3.26 -13.05 -1.19
N ARG A 47 4.47 -13.26 -0.66
CA ARG A 47 5.72 -12.91 -1.35
C ARG A 47 5.86 -13.61 -2.70
N ASP A 48 5.40 -14.85 -2.81
CA ASP A 48 5.46 -15.62 -4.07
C ASP A 48 4.47 -15.10 -5.12
N PHE A 49 3.34 -14.53 -4.70
CA PHE A 49 2.39 -13.91 -5.62
C PHE A 49 2.90 -12.60 -6.22
N LEU A 50 3.75 -11.87 -5.51
CA LEU A 50 4.24 -10.57 -5.97
C LEU A 50 5.14 -10.68 -7.20
N SER A 51 4.95 -9.76 -8.15
CA SER A 51 5.93 -9.49 -9.22
C SER A 51 7.25 -9.00 -8.62
N ASN A 52 8.35 -9.03 -9.37
CA ASN A 52 9.66 -8.60 -8.87
C ASN A 52 9.68 -7.14 -8.43
N ASP A 53 8.88 -6.30 -9.06
CA ASP A 53 8.67 -4.89 -8.76
C ASP A 53 7.41 -4.64 -7.91
N GLY A 54 6.86 -5.69 -7.31
CA GLY A 54 5.62 -5.65 -6.55
C GLY A 54 5.81 -5.19 -5.10
N PHE A 55 4.68 -4.83 -4.49
CA PHE A 55 4.62 -4.25 -3.14
C PHE A 55 3.63 -4.98 -2.25
N ILE A 56 3.89 -4.98 -0.95
CA ILE A 56 2.90 -5.32 0.06
C ILE A 56 2.72 -4.13 1.01
N ALA A 57 1.47 -3.77 1.27
CA ALA A 57 1.05 -2.76 2.24
C ALA A 57 0.16 -3.43 3.30
N ILE A 58 0.58 -3.39 4.56
CA ILE A 58 -0.07 -4.09 5.67
C ILE A 58 -0.54 -3.06 6.68
N ALA A 59 -1.85 -2.91 6.84
CA ALA A 59 -2.43 -2.07 7.86
C ALA A 59 -2.35 -2.78 9.22
N ILE A 60 -1.99 -2.06 10.27
CA ILE A 60 -1.86 -2.60 11.64
C ILE A 60 -1.95 -1.46 12.66
N ASP A 61 -2.36 -1.74 13.89
CA ASP A 61 -2.23 -0.81 15.00
C ASP A 61 -0.92 -1.02 15.79
N HIS A 62 -0.79 -0.33 16.91
CA HIS A 62 0.42 -0.34 17.72
C HIS A 62 0.66 -1.65 18.49
N TYR A 63 -0.37 -2.52 18.67
CA TYR A 63 -0.25 -3.75 19.49
C TYR A 63 0.72 -4.75 18.88
N GLU A 64 0.57 -5.03 17.57
CA GLU A 64 1.39 -6.02 16.88
C GLU A 64 2.45 -5.39 15.96
N LEU A 65 2.53 -4.05 15.88
CA LEU A 65 3.43 -3.35 14.96
C LEU A 65 4.89 -3.84 15.05
N GLY A 66 5.46 -3.89 16.25
CA GLY A 66 6.86 -4.27 16.46
C GLY A 66 7.14 -5.73 16.05
N TYR A 67 6.23 -6.62 16.38
CA TYR A 67 6.32 -8.03 16.03
C TYR A 67 6.16 -8.26 14.53
N LEU A 68 5.21 -7.55 13.91
CA LEU A 68 4.97 -7.61 12.47
C LEU A 68 6.18 -7.09 11.67
N ILE A 69 6.80 -5.99 12.10
CA ILE A 69 8.03 -5.48 11.47
C ILE A 69 9.10 -6.57 11.46
N THR A 70 9.38 -7.18 12.61
CA THR A 70 10.41 -8.22 12.73
C THR A 70 10.12 -9.41 11.83
N LEU A 71 8.87 -9.89 11.82
CA LEU A 71 8.44 -11.00 10.97
C LEU A 71 8.54 -10.65 9.48
N THR A 72 8.14 -9.45 9.10
CA THR A 72 8.14 -9.03 7.70
C THR A 72 9.56 -8.77 7.21
N ASP A 73 10.46 -8.24 8.06
CA ASP A 73 11.89 -8.13 7.78
C ASP A 73 12.54 -9.52 7.54
N GLU A 74 12.14 -10.55 8.31
CA GLU A 74 12.63 -11.93 8.11
C GLU A 74 12.17 -12.50 6.76
N ILE A 75 10.92 -12.23 6.34
CA ILE A 75 10.34 -12.81 5.13
C ILE A 75 10.76 -12.04 3.86
N PHE A 76 10.72 -10.71 3.90
CA PHE A 76 10.94 -9.85 2.73
C PHE A 76 12.36 -9.31 2.63
N GLY A 77 13.10 -9.23 3.75
CA GLY A 77 14.38 -8.52 3.89
C GLY A 77 14.18 -7.09 4.40
N GLN A 78 14.98 -6.69 5.39
CA GLN A 78 14.93 -5.33 5.95
C GLN A 78 15.22 -4.25 4.91
N GLU A 79 16.09 -4.54 3.95
CA GLU A 79 16.45 -3.65 2.83
C GLU A 79 15.28 -3.35 1.90
N ASN A 80 14.26 -4.22 1.90
CA ASN A 80 13.04 -4.07 1.12
C ASN A 80 11.92 -3.33 1.86
N ARG A 81 12.13 -2.94 3.12
CA ARG A 81 11.19 -2.12 3.89
C ARG A 81 11.26 -0.67 3.42
N LEU A 82 10.24 -0.21 2.71
CA LEU A 82 10.19 1.11 2.11
C LEU A 82 9.69 2.19 3.08
N GLY A 83 8.84 1.83 4.04
CA GLY A 83 8.37 2.77 5.04
C GLY A 83 7.39 2.20 6.04
N ILE A 84 7.26 2.93 7.15
CA ILE A 84 6.21 2.78 8.16
C ILE A 84 5.40 4.06 8.11
N ILE A 85 4.18 3.98 7.59
CA ILE A 85 3.30 5.13 7.40
C ILE A 85 2.35 5.21 8.59
N SER A 86 2.29 6.38 9.23
CA SER A 86 1.27 6.70 10.25
C SER A 86 0.06 7.30 9.56
N VAL A 87 -1.10 6.64 9.65
CA VAL A 87 -2.36 7.06 9.03
C VAL A 87 -3.32 7.56 10.10
N VAL A 88 -3.58 8.87 10.14
CA VAL A 88 -4.51 9.47 11.10
C VAL A 88 -5.95 9.17 10.67
N ASN A 89 -6.49 8.07 11.19
CA ASN A 89 -7.83 7.57 10.88
C ASN A 89 -8.92 8.08 11.83
N ASN A 90 -8.54 8.54 13.02
CA ASN A 90 -9.45 9.09 14.02
C ASN A 90 -8.82 10.32 14.71
N PRO A 91 -8.80 11.51 14.07
CA PRO A 91 -8.11 12.70 14.61
C PRO A 91 -8.65 13.20 15.97
N MET A 92 -9.88 12.82 16.35
CA MET A 92 -10.45 13.16 17.66
C MET A 92 -9.94 12.24 18.78
N GLY A 93 -9.31 11.11 18.42
CA GLY A 93 -8.85 10.11 19.36
C GLY A 93 -9.97 9.32 20.04
N ARG A 94 -9.58 8.42 20.94
CA ARG A 94 -10.50 7.66 21.80
C ARG A 94 -10.47 8.23 23.22
N ASN A 95 -11.54 8.85 23.66
CA ASN A 95 -11.65 9.50 24.98
C ASN A 95 -11.51 8.52 26.18
N GLN A 96 -11.50 7.22 25.94
CA GLN A 96 -11.40 6.19 26.99
C GLN A 96 -9.95 5.77 27.29
N ALA A 97 -8.96 6.32 26.59
CA ALA A 97 -7.57 5.97 26.82
C ALA A 97 -7.07 6.57 28.15
N LYS A 98 -6.47 5.73 29.01
CA LYS A 98 -5.95 6.15 30.32
C LYS A 98 -4.76 7.12 30.20
N TYR A 99 -3.96 7.00 29.13
CA TYR A 99 -2.73 7.78 28.94
C TYR A 99 -2.82 8.59 27.64
N PHE A 100 -2.34 8.05 26.54
CA PHE A 100 -2.35 8.71 25.23
C PHE A 100 -3.56 8.30 24.41
N SER A 101 -4.25 9.28 23.84
CA SER A 101 -5.34 9.01 22.90
C SER A 101 -4.79 8.56 21.56
N THR A 102 -5.11 7.35 21.14
CA THR A 102 -4.70 6.82 19.84
C THR A 102 -5.52 7.47 18.73
N VAL A 103 -4.85 8.08 17.76
CA VAL A 103 -5.46 8.82 16.64
C VAL A 103 -5.15 8.18 15.29
N ASN A 104 -4.24 7.22 15.25
CA ASN A 104 -3.72 6.64 14.01
C ASN A 104 -3.56 5.12 14.08
N ASP A 105 -3.62 4.51 12.90
CA ASP A 105 -3.07 3.19 12.63
C ASP A 105 -1.75 3.35 11.86
N PHE A 106 -1.07 2.23 11.63
CA PHE A 106 0.14 2.18 10.83
C PHE A 106 -0.11 1.38 9.55
N MET A 107 0.68 1.68 8.53
CA MET A 107 0.76 0.88 7.33
C MET A 107 2.23 0.58 7.03
N LEU A 108 2.60 -0.69 7.06
CA LEU A 108 3.92 -1.17 6.69
C LEU A 108 3.97 -1.37 5.17
N VAL A 109 4.97 -0.80 4.51
CA VAL A 109 5.14 -0.96 3.06
C VAL A 109 6.49 -1.60 2.78
N TYR A 110 6.46 -2.73 2.10
CA TYR A 110 7.63 -3.45 1.60
C TYR A 110 7.54 -3.63 0.10
N SER A 111 8.67 -3.68 -0.57
CA SER A 111 8.78 -4.22 -1.93
C SER A 111 9.18 -5.69 -1.90
N LYS A 112 8.95 -6.42 -2.98
CA LYS A 112 9.55 -7.75 -3.16
C LYS A 112 11.06 -7.63 -3.39
N ASN A 113 11.47 -6.62 -4.18
CA ASN A 113 12.87 -6.26 -4.41
C ASN A 113 12.96 -4.74 -4.63
N ASN A 114 13.71 -4.03 -3.77
CA ASN A 114 13.82 -2.58 -3.80
C ASN A 114 14.59 -2.04 -5.02
N GLU A 115 15.41 -2.87 -5.68
CA GLU A 115 16.13 -2.47 -6.90
C GLU A 115 15.16 -2.20 -8.08
N PHE A 116 14.00 -2.88 -8.10
CA PHE A 116 12.98 -2.71 -9.12
C PHE A 116 11.78 -1.87 -8.67
N ALA A 117 11.71 -1.55 -7.37
CA ALA A 117 10.59 -0.83 -6.79
C ALA A 117 10.57 0.64 -7.22
N GLN A 118 9.45 1.09 -7.79
CA GLN A 118 9.27 2.49 -8.17
C GLN A 118 7.87 2.95 -7.76
N PHE A 119 7.79 4.07 -7.06
CA PHE A 119 6.54 4.74 -6.76
C PHE A 119 6.11 5.60 -7.96
N ASN A 120 4.80 5.68 -8.15
CA ASN A 120 4.27 6.63 -9.11
C ASN A 120 4.48 8.07 -8.63
N ASN A 121 4.64 8.98 -9.58
CA ASN A 121 4.64 10.41 -9.30
C ASN A 121 3.20 10.86 -9.03
N VAL A 122 2.84 10.98 -7.76
CA VAL A 122 1.49 11.35 -7.33
C VAL A 122 1.51 12.57 -6.42
N ILE A 123 0.38 13.28 -6.37
CA ILE A 123 0.09 14.29 -5.37
C ILE A 123 -1.10 13.79 -4.56
N LEU A 124 -0.86 13.46 -3.29
CA LEU A 124 -1.88 12.95 -2.38
C LEU A 124 -2.52 14.06 -1.53
N ASN A 125 -1.86 15.20 -1.40
CA ASN A 125 -2.31 16.33 -0.59
C ASN A 125 -2.86 17.44 -1.47
N GLY A 126 -4.13 17.79 -1.30
CA GLY A 126 -4.78 18.87 -2.03
C GLY A 126 -4.15 20.25 -1.76
N ASP A 127 -3.69 20.52 -0.54
CA ASP A 127 -3.02 21.78 -0.22
C ASP A 127 -1.69 21.91 -0.97
N PHE A 128 -0.97 20.81 -1.16
CA PHE A 128 0.23 20.81 -2.00
C PHE A 128 -0.11 21.07 -3.46
N LEU A 129 -1.21 20.52 -3.98
CA LEU A 129 -1.67 20.79 -5.34
C LEU A 129 -2.02 22.29 -5.53
N ASN A 130 -2.60 22.92 -4.53
CA ASN A 130 -2.95 24.35 -4.56
C ASN A 130 -1.71 25.27 -4.61
N THR A 131 -0.51 24.75 -4.35
CA THR A 131 0.75 25.53 -4.49
C THR A 131 1.22 25.68 -5.93
N PHE A 132 0.58 24.99 -6.89
CA PHE A 132 0.86 25.10 -8.32
C PHE A 132 -0.03 26.21 -8.90
N ASP A 133 0.42 27.44 -8.73
CA ASP A 133 -0.30 28.67 -9.01
C ASP A 133 0.04 29.29 -10.38
N CYS A 134 0.99 28.71 -11.10
CA CYS A 134 1.38 29.12 -12.45
C CYS A 134 0.91 28.08 -13.48
N GLU A 135 0.70 28.54 -14.74
CA GLU A 135 0.31 27.68 -15.86
C GLU A 135 0.92 28.20 -17.17
N ASP A 136 1.37 27.29 -18.02
CA ASP A 136 1.80 27.54 -19.38
C ASP A 136 1.26 26.47 -20.34
N GLU A 137 1.69 26.46 -21.61
CA GLU A 137 1.23 25.50 -22.62
C GLU A 137 1.47 24.04 -22.24
N GLN A 138 2.44 23.78 -21.34
CA GLN A 138 2.78 22.43 -20.85
C GLN A 138 2.04 22.07 -19.56
N GLY A 139 1.19 22.96 -19.02
CA GLY A 139 0.37 22.71 -17.84
C GLY A 139 0.78 23.48 -16.59
N LYS A 140 0.25 23.04 -15.43
CA LYS A 140 0.47 23.73 -14.16
C LYS A 140 1.83 23.47 -13.57
N TYR A 141 2.43 24.52 -13.00
CA TYR A 141 3.70 24.46 -12.30
C TYR A 141 3.73 25.45 -11.13
N LYS A 142 4.73 25.30 -10.29
CA LYS A 142 5.13 26.32 -9.30
C LYS A 142 6.60 26.66 -9.47
N LEU A 143 6.95 27.85 -9.07
CA LEU A 143 8.35 28.28 -9.08
C LEU A 143 9.08 27.79 -7.82
N GLN A 144 10.21 27.17 -8.03
CA GLN A 144 11.12 26.76 -6.96
C GLN A 144 12.52 27.30 -7.21
N ASN A 145 13.13 27.86 -6.17
CA ASN A 145 14.51 28.30 -6.26
C ASN A 145 15.42 27.14 -6.72
N PHE A 146 16.25 27.37 -7.73
CA PHE A 146 17.16 26.36 -8.29
C PHE A 146 18.41 26.15 -7.44
N ILE A 147 18.69 27.05 -6.47
CA ILE A 147 19.75 26.85 -5.49
C ILE A 147 19.31 25.78 -4.48
N ARG A 148 20.21 24.88 -4.13
CA ARG A 148 19.98 23.90 -3.07
C ARG A 148 20.20 24.51 -1.70
N VAL A 149 19.15 24.91 -1.02
CA VAL A 149 19.20 25.62 0.27
C VAL A 149 19.28 24.66 1.46
N GLY A 150 18.62 23.49 1.40
CA GLY A 150 18.63 22.49 2.48
C GLY A 150 19.82 21.54 2.44
N GLY A 151 19.98 20.70 3.50
CA GLY A 151 20.98 19.63 3.52
C GLY A 151 22.33 19.99 4.14
N GLY A 152 22.39 21.06 4.95
CA GLY A 152 23.58 21.44 5.71
C GLY A 152 24.82 21.68 4.85
N ASP A 153 26.00 21.37 5.39
CA ASP A 153 27.30 21.60 4.75
C ASP A 153 27.52 20.74 3.48
N ALA A 154 26.81 19.62 3.34
CA ALA A 154 26.91 18.77 2.16
C ALA A 154 26.54 19.49 0.85
N ASN A 155 25.83 20.61 0.90
CA ASN A 155 25.41 21.41 -0.25
C ASN A 155 26.17 22.74 -0.41
N LEU A 156 27.28 22.87 0.30
CA LEU A 156 28.23 23.97 0.07
C LEU A 156 29.09 23.70 -1.15
N LYS A 157 29.52 24.77 -1.82
CA LYS A 157 30.46 24.74 -2.96
C LYS A 157 31.67 23.86 -2.70
N VAL A 158 32.29 23.98 -1.53
CA VAL A 158 33.51 23.24 -1.14
C VAL A 158 33.33 21.73 -1.21
N ASN A 159 32.12 21.22 -0.93
CA ASN A 159 31.80 19.78 -0.85
C ASN A 159 31.25 19.21 -2.16
N LYS A 160 30.78 20.07 -3.09
CA LYS A 160 30.16 19.64 -4.38
C LYS A 160 30.55 20.58 -5.52
N GLN A 161 31.81 20.67 -5.84
CA GLN A 161 32.34 21.58 -6.87
C GLN A 161 31.70 21.36 -8.27
N THR A 162 31.32 20.13 -8.63
CA THR A 162 30.68 19.82 -9.91
C THR A 162 29.26 20.41 -10.06
N PHE A 163 28.67 20.88 -8.97
CA PHE A 163 27.39 21.58 -8.93
C PHE A 163 27.52 23.10 -8.77
N TRP A 164 28.77 23.60 -8.82
CA TRP A 164 29.10 25.01 -8.81
C TRP A 164 29.62 25.42 -10.20
N TYR A 165 28.76 26.08 -10.95
CA TYR A 165 29.07 26.57 -12.31
C TYR A 165 28.17 27.79 -12.59
N PRO A 166 28.60 28.68 -13.52
CA PRO A 166 27.76 29.82 -13.89
C PRO A 166 26.57 29.40 -14.77
N ILE A 167 25.47 30.10 -14.57
CA ILE A 167 24.33 30.16 -15.49
C ILE A 167 24.29 31.57 -16.05
N TYR A 168 24.20 31.71 -17.37
CA TYR A 168 24.20 32.98 -18.05
C TYR A 168 22.79 33.40 -18.43
N VAL A 169 22.39 34.63 -18.09
CA VAL A 169 21.05 35.19 -18.27
C VAL A 169 21.18 36.44 -19.14
N SER A 170 20.34 36.54 -20.19
CA SER A 170 20.29 37.71 -21.05
C SER A 170 19.81 38.97 -20.30
N PRO A 171 20.15 40.19 -20.76
CA PRO A 171 19.76 41.44 -20.09
C PRO A 171 18.24 41.64 -19.96
N ASP A 172 17.47 41.07 -20.89
CA ASP A 172 16.01 41.06 -20.93
C ASP A 172 15.35 39.92 -20.11
N PHE A 173 16.16 39.03 -19.51
CA PHE A 173 15.74 37.83 -18.72
C PHE A 173 15.05 36.73 -19.52
N ASP A 174 14.94 36.83 -20.84
CA ASP A 174 14.23 35.86 -21.68
C ASP A 174 15.05 34.63 -22.01
N LYS A 175 16.39 34.72 -21.95
CA LYS A 175 17.29 33.62 -22.34
C LYS A 175 18.19 33.20 -21.21
N ILE A 176 18.23 31.89 -20.98
CA ILE A 176 19.13 31.24 -20.03
C ILE A 176 19.98 30.23 -20.79
N THR A 177 21.30 30.22 -20.52
CA THR A 177 22.25 29.30 -21.16
C THR A 177 23.37 28.90 -20.19
N LEU A 178 24.05 27.79 -20.49
CA LEU A 178 25.26 27.35 -19.79
C LEU A 178 26.53 27.75 -20.53
N ASP A 179 26.39 28.34 -21.71
CA ASP A 179 27.49 28.86 -22.50
C ASP A 179 27.68 30.35 -22.25
N LYS A 180 28.96 30.76 -22.07
CA LYS A 180 29.28 32.16 -21.89
C LYS A 180 28.91 32.98 -23.13
N LYS A 181 28.10 34.01 -22.89
CA LYS A 181 27.69 34.97 -23.92
C LYS A 181 28.12 36.37 -23.53
N GLU A 182 28.47 37.16 -24.51
CA GLU A 182 28.79 38.59 -24.32
C GLU A 182 27.50 39.33 -23.87
N ASN A 183 27.63 40.21 -22.90
CA ASN A 183 26.57 41.00 -22.29
C ASN A 183 25.52 40.21 -21.46
N PHE A 184 25.72 38.92 -21.21
CA PHE A 184 24.87 38.16 -20.30
C PHE A 184 25.35 38.30 -18.85
N PHE A 185 24.40 38.28 -17.90
CA PHE A 185 24.71 38.21 -16.47
C PHE A 185 25.20 36.80 -16.11
N GLU A 186 26.34 36.76 -15.40
CA GLU A 186 26.91 35.51 -14.91
C GLU A 186 26.43 35.24 -13.48
N ILE A 187 25.56 34.23 -13.31
CA ILE A 187 24.88 33.94 -12.06
C ILE A 187 25.43 32.64 -11.45
N TYR A 188 25.87 32.72 -10.20
CA TYR A 188 26.33 31.60 -9.39
C TYR A 188 25.30 31.27 -8.29
N PRO A 189 25.32 30.04 -7.71
CA PRO A 189 24.40 29.65 -6.64
C PRO A 189 24.79 30.26 -5.29
N ILE A 190 24.62 31.57 -5.18
CA ILE A 190 24.90 32.35 -3.97
C ILE A 190 23.55 32.77 -3.36
N THR A 191 23.35 32.46 -2.08
CA THR A 191 22.14 32.85 -1.37
C THR A 191 22.06 34.36 -1.16
N SER A 192 20.88 34.87 -0.81
CA SER A 192 20.67 36.28 -0.45
C SER A 192 21.53 36.76 0.74
N THR A 193 22.04 35.82 1.55
CA THR A 193 22.95 36.06 2.68
C THR A 193 24.43 35.97 2.27
N GLY A 194 24.73 35.78 0.99
CA GLY A 194 26.10 35.69 0.47
C GLY A 194 26.77 34.32 0.61
N GLN A 195 26.01 33.28 1.04
CA GLN A 195 26.57 31.95 1.20
C GLN A 195 26.69 31.23 -0.15
N GLU A 196 27.89 30.73 -0.46
CA GLU A 196 28.17 29.92 -1.65
C GLU A 196 27.62 28.50 -1.46
N ARG A 197 26.58 28.20 -2.23
CA ARG A 197 25.88 26.90 -2.24
C ARG A 197 26.11 26.16 -3.55
N THR A 198 25.23 25.22 -3.89
CA THR A 198 25.27 24.50 -5.16
C THR A 198 23.91 24.61 -5.87
N TRP A 199 23.92 24.45 -7.18
CA TRP A 199 22.69 24.20 -7.92
C TRP A 199 22.07 22.85 -7.54
N LYS A 200 20.79 22.65 -7.84
CA LYS A 200 20.11 21.36 -7.61
C LYS A 200 20.65 20.23 -8.46
N LEU A 201 21.16 20.54 -9.66
CA LEU A 201 21.64 19.58 -10.66
C LEU A 201 23.08 19.89 -11.10
N SER A 202 23.76 18.88 -11.63
CA SER A 202 25.03 19.04 -12.33
C SER A 202 24.85 19.81 -13.65
N LYS A 203 25.90 20.37 -14.21
CA LYS A 203 25.86 21.13 -15.47
C LYS A 203 25.19 20.35 -16.60
N ASN A 204 25.60 19.10 -16.83
CA ASN A 204 25.02 18.23 -17.88
C ASN A 204 23.54 17.91 -17.66
N SER A 205 23.11 17.78 -16.39
CA SER A 205 21.68 17.55 -16.08
C SER A 205 20.85 18.81 -16.22
N THR A 206 21.43 19.97 -15.93
CA THR A 206 20.78 21.28 -16.09
C THR A 206 20.53 21.60 -17.55
N GLU A 207 21.47 21.24 -18.43
CA GLU A 207 21.33 21.44 -19.88
C GLU A 207 20.03 20.82 -20.43
N LYS A 208 19.65 19.65 -19.90
CA LYS A 208 18.42 18.93 -20.31
C LYS A 208 17.12 19.64 -19.89
N ILE A 209 17.20 20.50 -18.88
CA ILE A 209 16.02 21.20 -18.32
C ILE A 209 16.13 22.73 -18.45
N LEU A 210 16.99 23.26 -19.30
CA LEU A 210 17.13 24.72 -19.47
C LEU A 210 15.80 25.40 -19.79
N HIS A 211 14.91 24.75 -20.55
CA HIS A 211 13.58 25.23 -20.90
C HIS A 211 12.62 25.34 -19.70
N GLU A 212 12.93 24.68 -18.59
CA GLU A 212 12.19 24.75 -17.34
C GLU A 212 12.78 25.78 -16.36
N LEU A 213 13.89 26.43 -16.71
CA LEU A 213 14.47 27.46 -15.87
C LEU A 213 14.03 28.85 -16.33
N ILE A 214 13.74 29.70 -15.37
CA ILE A 214 13.48 31.12 -15.58
C ILE A 214 14.38 31.96 -14.67
N ALA A 215 14.65 33.19 -15.08
CA ALA A 215 15.40 34.15 -14.27
C ALA A 215 14.44 35.23 -13.76
N GLU A 216 14.49 35.52 -12.48
CA GLU A 216 13.73 36.60 -11.86
C GLU A 216 14.64 37.60 -11.16
N LYS A 217 14.35 38.88 -11.33
CA LYS A 217 15.05 39.94 -10.62
C LYS A 217 14.24 40.35 -9.40
N GLY A 218 14.78 40.08 -8.23
CA GLY A 218 14.14 40.50 -6.97
C GLY A 218 14.14 42.02 -6.79
N SER A 219 13.33 42.51 -5.86
CA SER A 219 13.23 43.92 -5.49
C SER A 219 14.56 44.52 -4.99
N ASN A 220 15.48 43.67 -4.49
CA ASN A 220 16.84 44.02 -4.06
C ASN A 220 17.87 44.03 -5.23
N GLY A 221 17.41 43.82 -6.46
CA GLY A 221 18.27 43.77 -7.65
C GLY A 221 19.00 42.42 -7.88
N VAL A 222 18.85 41.44 -6.97
CA VAL A 222 19.47 40.12 -7.11
C VAL A 222 18.72 39.30 -8.14
N ILE A 223 19.46 38.66 -9.06
CA ILE A 223 18.91 37.76 -10.07
C ILE A 223 18.88 36.35 -9.47
N SER A 224 17.73 35.73 -9.45
CA SER A 224 17.52 34.36 -8.98
C SER A 224 17.14 33.45 -10.16
N ILE A 225 17.72 32.25 -10.18
CA ILE A 225 17.31 31.20 -11.11
C ILE A 225 16.23 30.34 -10.42
N MET A 226 15.07 30.26 -11.06
CA MET A 226 13.93 29.48 -10.60
C MET A 226 13.67 28.32 -11.54
N GLU A 227 13.22 27.20 -10.99
CA GLU A 227 12.80 26.02 -11.75
C GLU A 227 11.26 25.97 -11.77
N LYS A 228 10.67 25.76 -12.95
CA LYS A 228 9.25 25.40 -13.11
C LYS A 228 9.08 23.95 -12.62
N TYR A 229 8.64 23.79 -11.38
CA TYR A 229 8.33 22.47 -10.83
C TYR A 229 6.92 22.10 -11.23
N ARG A 230 6.80 21.17 -12.17
CA ARG A 230 5.51 20.77 -12.74
C ARG A 230 4.76 19.75 -11.90
N VAL A 231 3.42 19.73 -12.05
CA VAL A 231 2.53 18.80 -11.34
C VAL A 231 2.90 17.34 -11.61
N GLU A 232 3.31 17.01 -12.84
CA GLU A 232 3.67 15.65 -13.27
C GLU A 232 4.91 15.08 -12.53
N LYS A 233 5.73 15.95 -11.95
CA LYS A 233 6.84 15.50 -11.09
C LYS A 233 6.35 14.91 -9.77
N GLY A 234 5.06 15.08 -9.44
CA GLY A 234 4.46 14.58 -8.22
C GLY A 234 5.01 15.23 -6.95
N GLN A 235 4.80 14.57 -5.83
CA GLN A 235 5.39 14.94 -4.55
C GLN A 235 6.12 13.75 -3.94
N LYS A 236 7.13 14.01 -3.13
CA LYS A 236 7.66 12.99 -2.24
C LYS A 236 6.64 12.76 -1.13
N VAL A 237 5.97 11.60 -1.18
CA VAL A 237 4.91 11.27 -0.23
C VAL A 237 5.48 11.12 1.19
N PRO A 238 4.97 11.84 2.19
CA PRO A 238 5.45 11.75 3.56
C PRO A 238 4.98 10.46 4.24
N THR A 239 5.64 10.07 5.32
CA THR A 239 5.25 8.92 6.15
C THR A 239 4.14 9.21 7.15
N ILE A 240 3.61 10.45 7.18
CA ILE A 240 2.45 10.84 7.99
C ILE A 240 1.32 11.24 7.05
N TRP A 241 0.23 10.48 7.08
CA TRP A 241 -0.98 10.70 6.32
C TRP A 241 -2.07 11.25 7.25
N SER A 242 -2.17 12.56 7.35
CA SER A 242 -3.04 13.27 8.32
C SER A 242 -4.20 14.02 7.66
N ASP A 243 -4.39 13.91 6.34
CA ASP A 243 -5.51 14.54 5.65
C ASP A 243 -6.86 13.99 6.19
N LYS A 244 -7.88 14.86 6.25
CA LYS A 244 -9.23 14.51 6.69
C LYS A 244 -9.87 13.37 5.89
N LYS A 245 -9.44 13.15 4.64
CA LYS A 245 -9.92 12.07 3.80
C LYS A 245 -9.59 10.68 4.36
N TYR A 246 -8.56 10.53 5.19
CA TYR A 246 -8.20 9.27 5.82
C TYR A 246 -9.06 8.91 7.04
N ASN A 247 -9.98 9.79 7.44
CA ASN A 247 -10.88 9.53 8.56
C ASN A 247 -11.78 8.30 8.29
N ALA A 248 -11.62 7.25 9.11
CA ALA A 248 -12.33 5.98 8.95
C ALA A 248 -13.83 6.09 9.25
N ASN A 249 -14.26 7.01 10.13
CA ASN A 249 -15.67 7.21 10.39
C ASN A 249 -16.38 7.80 9.17
N HIS A 250 -15.84 8.88 8.58
CA HIS A 250 -16.47 9.57 7.44
C HIS A 250 -16.34 8.77 6.14
N ASN A 251 -15.13 8.33 5.82
CA ASN A 251 -14.80 7.75 4.53
C ASN A 251 -14.65 6.21 4.57
N GLY A 252 -14.90 5.61 5.71
CA GLY A 252 -15.07 4.18 5.91
C GLY A 252 -16.53 3.88 6.24
N ILE A 253 -16.94 4.06 7.53
CA ILE A 253 -18.23 3.65 8.06
C ILE A 253 -19.40 4.34 7.32
N ARG A 254 -19.47 5.67 7.35
CA ARG A 254 -20.59 6.42 6.74
C ARG A 254 -20.64 6.24 5.22
N LEU A 255 -19.49 6.15 4.57
CA LEU A 255 -19.45 5.88 3.14
C LEU A 255 -20.01 4.51 2.81
N LEU A 256 -19.60 3.48 3.56
CA LEU A 256 -20.12 2.13 3.38
C LEU A 256 -21.64 2.07 3.63
N GLU A 257 -22.13 2.65 4.73
CA GLU A 257 -23.56 2.76 5.04
C GLU A 257 -24.35 3.42 3.91
N LYS A 258 -23.82 4.51 3.31
CA LYS A 258 -24.43 5.18 2.18
C LYS A 258 -24.53 4.28 0.94
N ILE A 259 -23.51 3.44 0.71
CA ILE A 259 -23.46 2.55 -0.46
C ILE A 259 -24.40 1.36 -0.28
N ILE A 260 -24.34 0.65 0.87
CA ILE A 260 -25.05 -0.61 1.07
C ILE A 260 -26.40 -0.46 1.79
N GLY A 261 -26.67 0.70 2.39
CA GLY A 261 -27.94 1.03 3.03
C GLY A 261 -28.13 0.46 4.45
N ASN A 262 -27.09 -0.07 5.09
CA ASN A 262 -27.16 -0.60 6.45
C ASN A 262 -25.80 -0.55 7.18
N LYS A 263 -25.83 -0.81 8.51
CA LYS A 263 -24.65 -0.78 9.40
C LYS A 263 -24.12 -2.20 9.70
N ASN A 264 -23.95 -3.02 8.71
CA ASN A 264 -23.58 -4.43 8.92
C ASN A 264 -22.07 -4.70 9.01
N PHE A 265 -21.22 -3.66 9.07
CA PHE A 265 -19.77 -3.82 9.19
C PHE A 265 -19.18 -2.72 10.08
N SER A 266 -18.43 -3.11 11.11
CA SER A 266 -18.06 -2.21 12.21
C SER A 266 -16.84 -1.34 11.92
N PHE A 267 -15.84 -1.82 11.18
CA PHE A 267 -14.53 -1.17 11.04
C PHE A 267 -13.98 -1.14 9.61
N PRO A 268 -14.73 -0.61 8.63
CA PRO A 268 -14.19 -0.46 7.28
C PRO A 268 -13.09 0.59 7.27
N LYS A 269 -11.99 0.32 6.56
CA LYS A 269 -10.96 1.33 6.31
C LYS A 269 -11.51 2.49 5.50
N SER A 270 -10.92 3.68 5.68
CA SER A 270 -11.19 4.78 4.75
C SER A 270 -10.86 4.36 3.32
N LEU A 271 -11.80 4.62 2.40
CA LEU A 271 -11.61 4.39 0.97
C LEU A 271 -10.32 5.07 0.48
N TYR A 272 -10.07 6.28 0.92
CA TYR A 272 -8.93 7.07 0.44
C TYR A 272 -7.58 6.58 0.95
N THR A 273 -7.50 5.91 2.10
CA THR A 273 -6.27 5.25 2.53
C THR A 273 -5.86 4.16 1.53
N VAL A 274 -6.81 3.34 1.12
CA VAL A 274 -6.57 2.26 0.15
C VAL A 274 -6.36 2.82 -1.25
N LEU A 275 -7.19 3.77 -1.68
CA LEU A 275 -7.11 4.39 -3.01
C LEU A 275 -5.74 5.05 -3.24
N ASP A 276 -5.28 5.86 -2.28
CA ASP A 276 -3.98 6.52 -2.39
C ASP A 276 -2.82 5.54 -2.36
N THR A 277 -2.95 4.42 -1.63
CA THR A 277 -1.97 3.33 -1.65
C THR A 277 -1.92 2.65 -3.03
N VAL A 278 -3.09 2.33 -3.61
CA VAL A 278 -3.19 1.77 -4.96
C VAL A 278 -2.62 2.75 -5.98
N LYS A 279 -3.00 4.03 -5.90
CA LYS A 279 -2.53 5.10 -6.80
C LYS A 279 -1.01 5.28 -6.77
N LEU A 280 -0.40 5.18 -5.58
CA LEU A 280 1.04 5.32 -5.38
C LEU A 280 1.83 4.12 -5.92
N LEU A 281 1.30 2.90 -5.78
CA LEU A 281 2.06 1.66 -5.92
C LEU A 281 1.69 0.83 -7.17
N THR A 282 0.69 1.24 -7.96
CA THR A 282 0.24 0.46 -9.13
C THR A 282 0.12 1.28 -10.40
N GLY A 283 0.53 0.70 -11.52
CA GLY A 283 0.22 1.19 -12.85
C GLY A 283 -1.23 0.86 -13.30
N PRO A 284 -1.63 1.32 -14.49
CA PRO A 284 -3.04 1.28 -14.93
C PRO A 284 -3.56 -0.13 -15.29
N ASN A 285 -2.71 -1.13 -15.42
CA ASN A 285 -3.08 -2.51 -15.84
C ASN A 285 -2.72 -3.57 -14.81
N ASP A 286 -2.34 -3.18 -13.60
CA ASP A 286 -1.80 -4.06 -12.59
C ASP A 286 -2.88 -4.84 -11.83
N ILE A 287 -2.46 -5.92 -11.17
CA ILE A 287 -3.30 -6.75 -10.30
C ILE A 287 -3.07 -6.35 -8.84
N VAL A 288 -4.17 -6.10 -8.12
CA VAL A 288 -4.20 -5.83 -6.69
C VAL A 288 -4.83 -7.03 -5.98
N LEU A 289 -4.16 -7.57 -4.98
CA LEU A 289 -4.64 -8.68 -4.16
C LEU A 289 -4.91 -8.20 -2.73
N ASP A 290 -6.06 -8.60 -2.18
CA ASP A 290 -6.41 -8.43 -0.78
C ASP A 290 -6.98 -9.75 -0.23
N PHE A 291 -6.23 -10.42 0.66
CA PHE A 291 -6.66 -11.68 1.26
C PHE A 291 -7.20 -11.53 2.70
N HIS A 292 -7.53 -10.31 3.07
CA HIS A 292 -8.33 -9.92 4.23
C HIS A 292 -9.37 -8.88 3.79
N ALA A 293 -10.18 -9.22 2.78
CA ALA A 293 -11.01 -8.28 2.04
C ALA A 293 -12.05 -7.52 2.89
N GLY A 294 -12.52 -8.12 3.98
CA GLY A 294 -13.47 -7.52 4.90
C GLY A 294 -14.69 -6.92 4.21
N SER A 295 -14.79 -5.61 4.21
CA SER A 295 -15.89 -4.89 3.57
C SER A 295 -15.69 -4.59 2.07
N GLY A 296 -14.62 -5.06 1.43
CA GLY A 296 -14.34 -4.84 0.01
C GLY A 296 -13.82 -3.44 -0.34
N THR A 297 -13.11 -2.79 0.59
CA THR A 297 -12.57 -1.44 0.36
C THR A 297 -11.55 -1.43 -0.78
N THR A 298 -10.73 -2.46 -0.89
CA THR A 298 -9.70 -2.59 -1.92
C THR A 298 -10.30 -2.67 -3.33
N GLY A 299 -11.31 -3.51 -3.54
CA GLY A 299 -12.00 -3.58 -4.82
C GLY A 299 -12.68 -2.26 -5.20
N HIS A 300 -13.32 -1.58 -4.24
CA HIS A 300 -13.90 -0.25 -4.44
C HIS A 300 -12.83 0.77 -4.85
N ALA A 301 -11.68 0.80 -4.17
CA ALA A 301 -10.59 1.72 -4.49
C ALA A 301 -10.02 1.49 -5.90
N VAL A 302 -9.87 0.23 -6.32
CA VAL A 302 -9.43 -0.11 -7.69
C VAL A 302 -10.44 0.38 -8.73
N LEU A 303 -11.74 0.19 -8.50
CA LEU A 303 -12.79 0.64 -9.43
C LEU A 303 -12.84 2.16 -9.54
N GLU A 304 -12.74 2.89 -8.42
CA GLU A 304 -12.70 4.36 -8.42
C GLU A 304 -11.46 4.89 -9.16
N LEU A 305 -10.30 4.29 -8.92
CA LEU A 305 -9.08 4.72 -9.59
C LEU A 305 -9.12 4.45 -11.10
N ASN A 306 -9.64 3.28 -11.51
CA ASN A 306 -9.84 2.98 -12.93
C ASN A 306 -10.79 3.97 -13.61
N LYS A 307 -11.82 4.46 -12.89
CA LYS A 307 -12.72 5.51 -13.37
C LYS A 307 -11.99 6.86 -13.48
N GLU A 308 -11.13 7.19 -12.50
CA GLU A 308 -10.39 8.46 -12.44
C GLU A 308 -9.39 8.57 -13.60
N ASP A 309 -8.60 7.52 -13.86
CA ASP A 309 -7.47 7.57 -14.80
C ASP A 309 -7.64 6.74 -16.08
N GLY A 310 -8.82 6.09 -16.26
CA GLY A 310 -9.09 5.22 -17.41
C GLY A 310 -8.35 3.90 -17.38
N GLY A 311 -7.76 3.52 -16.26
CA GLY A 311 -7.02 2.29 -16.06
C GLY A 311 -7.90 1.02 -16.15
N LYS A 312 -7.23 -0.12 -16.22
CA LYS A 312 -7.83 -1.47 -16.29
C LYS A 312 -7.25 -2.39 -15.21
N ARG A 313 -6.92 -1.82 -14.04
CA ARG A 313 -6.46 -2.61 -12.90
C ARG A 313 -7.47 -3.68 -12.56
N GLN A 314 -6.97 -4.83 -12.19
CA GLN A 314 -7.78 -5.94 -11.70
C GLN A 314 -7.61 -6.06 -10.18
N PHE A 315 -8.65 -6.57 -9.52
CA PHE A 315 -8.56 -6.90 -8.10
C PHE A 315 -8.91 -8.36 -7.85
N ILE A 316 -8.24 -8.95 -6.87
CA ILE A 316 -8.55 -10.27 -6.32
C ILE A 316 -8.78 -10.06 -4.83
N MET A 317 -9.97 -10.42 -4.35
CA MET A 317 -10.31 -10.31 -2.94
C MET A 317 -10.64 -11.69 -2.39
N VAL A 318 -10.06 -12.03 -1.23
CA VAL A 318 -10.30 -13.27 -0.52
C VAL A 318 -10.83 -12.94 0.86
N GLU A 319 -11.93 -13.57 1.23
CA GLU A 319 -12.56 -13.42 2.54
C GLU A 319 -13.08 -14.78 3.01
N GLN A 320 -12.98 -15.02 4.30
CA GLN A 320 -13.37 -16.29 4.92
C GLN A 320 -14.78 -16.24 5.52
N LEU A 321 -15.18 -15.09 6.05
CA LEU A 321 -16.44 -14.94 6.77
C LEU A 321 -17.59 -14.63 5.81
N THR A 322 -18.63 -15.48 5.81
CA THR A 322 -19.80 -15.33 4.93
C THR A 322 -20.47 -13.97 5.07
N GLU A 323 -20.55 -13.43 6.28
CA GLU A 323 -21.14 -12.11 6.53
C GLU A 323 -20.35 -11.00 5.85
N HIS A 324 -19.02 -11.07 5.89
CA HIS A 324 -18.13 -10.12 5.23
C HIS A 324 -18.19 -10.27 3.70
N ILE A 325 -18.25 -11.50 3.18
CA ILE A 325 -18.41 -11.77 1.75
C ILE A 325 -19.69 -11.10 1.23
N ASN A 326 -20.79 -11.20 1.95
CA ASN A 326 -22.06 -10.58 1.57
C ASN A 326 -21.96 -9.05 1.51
N VAL A 327 -21.26 -8.43 2.48
CA VAL A 327 -21.01 -6.98 2.50
C VAL A 327 -20.12 -6.59 1.34
N CYS A 328 -19.04 -7.34 1.10
CA CYS A 328 -18.07 -7.12 0.03
C CYS A 328 -18.76 -7.17 -1.35
N ASN A 329 -19.48 -8.24 -1.66
CA ASN A 329 -20.20 -8.40 -2.92
C ASN A 329 -21.19 -7.27 -3.15
N LYS A 330 -22.04 -6.98 -2.14
CA LYS A 330 -23.02 -5.89 -2.22
C LYS A 330 -22.37 -4.53 -2.46
N ARG A 331 -21.21 -4.26 -1.84
CA ARG A 331 -20.45 -3.02 -2.06
C ARG A 331 -19.97 -2.92 -3.49
N ILE A 332 -19.34 -3.97 -4.03
CA ILE A 332 -18.81 -3.98 -5.38
C ILE A 332 -19.92 -3.83 -6.42
N GLU A 333 -21.03 -4.58 -6.28
CA GLU A 333 -22.21 -4.46 -7.16
C GLU A 333 -22.77 -3.03 -7.19
N LYS A 334 -22.91 -2.41 -6.01
CA LYS A 334 -23.40 -1.04 -5.90
C LYS A 334 -22.45 -0.03 -6.51
N VAL A 335 -21.14 -0.17 -6.31
CA VAL A 335 -20.12 0.71 -6.90
C VAL A 335 -20.12 0.60 -8.42
N LEU A 336 -20.22 -0.60 -8.98
CA LEU A 336 -20.33 -0.81 -10.41
C LEU A 336 -21.58 -0.13 -10.99
N GLY A 337 -22.74 -0.27 -10.33
CA GLY A 337 -24.00 0.33 -10.74
C GLY A 337 -24.00 1.87 -10.65
N LEU A 338 -23.52 2.43 -9.53
CA LEU A 338 -23.45 3.87 -9.31
C LEU A 338 -22.54 4.59 -10.30
N ASN A 339 -21.47 3.94 -10.72
CA ASN A 339 -20.47 4.50 -11.60
C ASN A 339 -20.75 4.24 -13.08
N ASN A 340 -21.82 3.53 -13.43
CA ASN A 340 -22.13 3.09 -14.80
C ASN A 340 -20.92 2.40 -15.47
N LEU A 341 -20.10 1.70 -14.68
CA LEU A 341 -18.91 1.01 -15.17
C LEU A 341 -19.33 -0.22 -15.97
N LYS A 342 -18.89 -0.33 -17.22
CA LYS A 342 -18.99 -1.54 -18.05
C LYS A 342 -17.95 -2.57 -17.58
N SER A 343 -17.94 -2.86 -16.29
CA SER A 343 -17.04 -3.83 -15.64
C SER A 343 -17.85 -4.86 -14.91
N SER A 344 -17.29 -6.03 -14.72
CA SER A 344 -17.89 -7.13 -13.96
C SER A 344 -16.85 -7.74 -13.03
N PHE A 345 -17.30 -8.46 -12.03
CA PHE A 345 -16.44 -9.33 -11.22
C PHE A 345 -17.00 -10.74 -11.24
N ILE A 346 -16.13 -11.69 -10.94
CA ILE A 346 -16.49 -13.10 -10.82
C ILE A 346 -16.39 -13.49 -9.35
N TYR A 347 -17.44 -14.07 -8.83
CA TYR A 347 -17.46 -14.64 -7.50
C TYR A 347 -17.16 -16.13 -7.57
N PHE A 348 -16.19 -16.58 -6.77
CA PHE A 348 -15.86 -17.98 -6.60
C PHE A 348 -16.02 -18.38 -5.13
N GLU A 349 -16.62 -19.51 -4.91
CA GLU A 349 -16.63 -20.16 -3.61
C GLU A 349 -15.71 -21.37 -3.65
N LEU A 350 -14.75 -21.43 -2.71
CA LEU A 350 -13.90 -22.61 -2.61
C LEU A 350 -14.74 -23.82 -2.23
N LYS A 351 -14.66 -24.84 -3.05
CA LYS A 351 -15.34 -26.11 -2.77
C LYS A 351 -14.80 -26.65 -1.44
N LYS A 352 -15.71 -26.99 -0.52
CA LYS A 352 -15.41 -27.55 0.80
C LYS A 352 -14.93 -29.00 0.70
N TYR A 353 -13.82 -29.25 -0.01
CA TYR A 353 -13.36 -30.63 -0.23
C TYR A 353 -13.15 -31.41 1.08
N ASN A 354 -12.41 -30.81 2.01
CA ASN A 354 -12.13 -31.48 3.28
C ASN A 354 -13.33 -31.47 4.23
N GLN A 355 -14.21 -30.48 4.13
CA GLN A 355 -15.42 -30.42 4.95
C GLN A 355 -16.36 -31.61 4.68
N SER A 356 -16.48 -32.01 3.43
CA SER A 356 -17.30 -33.19 3.10
C SER A 356 -16.73 -34.48 3.70
N PHE A 357 -15.41 -34.60 3.87
CA PHE A 357 -14.79 -35.71 4.56
C PHE A 357 -15.00 -35.63 6.07
N ILE A 358 -14.89 -34.43 6.67
CA ILE A 358 -15.18 -34.20 8.09
C ILE A 358 -16.63 -34.62 8.40
N GLU A 359 -17.59 -34.15 7.60
CA GLU A 359 -18.98 -34.51 7.76
C GLU A 359 -19.24 -36.03 7.60
N GLN A 360 -18.56 -36.70 6.68
CA GLN A 360 -18.58 -38.14 6.53
C GLN A 360 -18.00 -38.85 7.78
N ILE A 361 -16.85 -38.40 8.27
CA ILE A 361 -16.22 -38.95 9.50
C ILE A 361 -17.15 -38.78 10.70
N GLU A 362 -17.71 -37.60 10.91
CA GLU A 362 -18.65 -37.34 12.02
C GLU A 362 -19.88 -38.21 11.98
N ASN A 363 -20.45 -38.45 10.80
CA ASN A 363 -21.68 -39.22 10.61
C ASN A 363 -21.47 -40.75 10.54
N THR A 364 -20.21 -41.20 10.38
CA THR A 364 -19.84 -42.62 10.31
C THR A 364 -20.21 -43.36 11.59
N LYS A 365 -20.79 -44.55 11.45
CA LYS A 365 -21.17 -45.40 12.56
C LYS A 365 -20.32 -46.63 12.75
N GLU A 366 -19.49 -46.95 11.75
CA GLU A 366 -18.66 -48.14 11.73
C GLU A 366 -17.19 -47.81 11.39
N ALA A 367 -16.25 -48.46 12.08
CA ALA A 367 -14.82 -48.23 11.91
C ALA A 367 -14.33 -48.52 10.46
N ILE A 368 -14.95 -49.47 9.77
CA ILE A 368 -14.58 -49.83 8.42
C ILE A 368 -14.88 -48.72 7.42
N GLU A 369 -15.91 -47.91 7.67
CA GLU A 369 -16.23 -46.76 6.82
C GLU A 369 -15.15 -45.67 6.94
N LEU A 370 -14.53 -45.49 8.13
CA LEU A 370 -13.43 -44.53 8.30
C LEU A 370 -12.22 -44.87 7.44
N LEU A 371 -11.88 -46.15 7.30
CA LEU A 371 -10.84 -46.58 6.41
C LEU A 371 -11.14 -46.31 4.92
N GLN A 372 -12.41 -46.48 4.52
CA GLN A 372 -12.82 -46.14 3.17
C GLN A 372 -12.77 -44.63 2.91
N ILE A 373 -13.13 -43.82 3.90
CA ILE A 373 -13.00 -42.37 3.83
C ILE A 373 -11.52 -42.00 3.74
N TRP A 374 -10.63 -42.63 4.53
CA TRP A 374 -9.18 -42.40 4.43
C TRP A 374 -8.62 -42.68 3.03
N GLU A 375 -9.00 -43.79 2.39
CA GLU A 375 -8.59 -44.10 1.02
C GLU A 375 -9.07 -43.04 0.03
N GLN A 376 -10.29 -42.52 0.21
CA GLN A 376 -10.78 -41.41 -0.62
C GLN A 376 -10.05 -40.09 -0.35
N MET A 377 -9.70 -39.80 0.92
CA MET A 377 -8.95 -38.61 1.30
C MET A 377 -7.56 -38.58 0.66
N LYS A 378 -6.87 -39.70 0.61
CA LYS A 378 -5.52 -39.80 -0.03
C LYS A 378 -5.55 -39.32 -1.49
N VAL A 379 -6.66 -39.51 -2.21
CA VAL A 379 -6.79 -39.20 -3.63
C VAL A 379 -7.49 -37.87 -3.90
N LYS A 380 -8.44 -37.45 -3.03
CA LYS A 380 -9.40 -36.38 -3.31
C LYS A 380 -9.35 -35.23 -2.31
N SER A 381 -8.56 -35.30 -1.24
CA SER A 381 -8.48 -34.23 -0.24
C SER A 381 -7.20 -33.40 -0.39
N PHE A 382 -7.24 -32.17 0.13
CA PHE A 382 -6.05 -31.39 0.40
C PHE A 382 -5.52 -31.77 1.79
N LEU A 383 -4.70 -32.83 1.86
CA LEU A 383 -3.96 -33.14 3.06
C LEU A 383 -2.86 -32.08 3.27
N ASN A 384 -2.72 -31.65 4.50
CA ASN A 384 -1.70 -30.63 4.85
C ASN A 384 -0.31 -31.17 4.45
N TYR A 385 0.59 -30.30 4.00
CA TYR A 385 1.97 -30.63 3.57
C TYR A 385 2.76 -31.43 4.62
N ASN A 386 2.33 -31.41 5.88
CA ASN A 386 2.96 -32.12 6.97
C ASN A 386 2.43 -33.54 7.18
N VAL A 387 1.45 -34.00 6.40
CA VAL A 387 0.90 -35.37 6.50
C VAL A 387 1.69 -36.27 5.56
N ASP A 388 2.56 -37.09 6.13
CA ASP A 388 3.23 -38.17 5.40
C ASP A 388 2.26 -39.35 5.29
N ILE A 389 1.61 -39.44 4.11
CA ILE A 389 0.61 -40.48 3.81
C ILE A 389 1.19 -41.88 4.00
N LYS A 390 2.45 -42.13 3.60
CA LYS A 390 3.08 -43.45 3.72
C LYS A 390 3.25 -43.83 5.19
N LYS A 391 3.74 -42.88 5.99
CA LYS A 391 3.92 -43.09 7.44
C LYS A 391 2.60 -43.31 8.17
N GLN A 392 1.51 -42.64 7.73
CA GLN A 392 0.18 -42.89 8.31
C GLN A 392 -0.36 -44.28 7.92
N ASP A 393 -0.11 -44.74 6.71
CA ASP A 393 -0.51 -46.08 6.27
C ASP A 393 0.25 -47.20 7.05
N GLU A 394 1.46 -46.96 7.50
CA GLU A 394 2.23 -47.87 8.36
C GLU A 394 1.56 -48.08 9.74
N HIS A 395 0.81 -47.09 10.24
CA HIS A 395 0.11 -47.11 11.54
C HIS A 395 -1.37 -47.51 11.43
N ILE A 396 -1.83 -48.03 10.32
CA ILE A 396 -3.24 -48.39 10.13
C ILE A 396 -3.72 -49.49 11.11
N GLU A 397 -2.88 -50.45 11.45
CA GLU A 397 -3.23 -51.50 12.43
C GLU A 397 -3.38 -50.95 13.86
N GLU A 398 -2.60 -49.95 14.22
CA GLU A 398 -2.74 -49.23 15.49
C GLU A 398 -4.04 -48.44 15.51
N PHE A 399 -4.37 -47.75 14.40
CA PHE A 399 -5.63 -47.05 14.25
C PHE A 399 -6.84 -47.97 14.36
N LYS A 400 -6.83 -49.18 13.79
CA LYS A 400 -7.89 -50.16 13.89
C LYS A 400 -8.12 -50.67 15.32
N ALA A 401 -7.07 -50.61 16.15
CA ALA A 401 -7.14 -51.06 17.56
C ALA A 401 -7.87 -50.01 18.47
N LEU A 402 -8.02 -48.77 18.02
CA LEU A 402 -8.70 -47.70 18.74
C LEU A 402 -10.22 -47.87 18.72
N THR A 403 -10.89 -47.29 19.71
CA THR A 403 -12.35 -47.20 19.70
C THR A 403 -12.85 -46.28 18.60
N LEU A 404 -14.10 -46.47 18.13
CA LEU A 404 -14.66 -45.61 17.08
C LEU A 404 -14.62 -44.10 17.43
N ALA A 405 -14.79 -43.77 18.71
CA ALA A 405 -14.72 -42.39 19.19
C ALA A 405 -13.31 -41.80 19.08
N GLU A 406 -12.26 -42.56 19.38
CA GLU A 406 -10.85 -42.20 19.23
C GLU A 406 -10.44 -42.11 17.75
N GLN A 407 -10.97 -43.02 16.92
CA GLN A 407 -10.72 -43.01 15.47
C GLN A 407 -11.29 -41.78 14.76
N LYS A 408 -12.32 -41.13 15.31
CA LYS A 408 -12.96 -39.93 14.76
C LYS A 408 -12.26 -38.62 15.17
N GLN A 409 -11.43 -38.66 16.20
CA GLN A 409 -10.62 -37.50 16.63
C GLN A 409 -9.39 -37.33 15.75
#